data_494fff3cb80cec502fbf2fdf66a4b791
#
_entry.id   494fff3cb80cec502fbf2fdf66a4b791
#
_cell.length_a   1.000
_cell.length_b   1.000
_cell.length_c   1.000
_cell.angle_alpha   90.00
_cell.angle_beta   90.00
_cell.angle_gamma   90.00
#
_symmetry.space_group_name_H-M   'P 1'
#
loop_
_entity.id
_entity.type
_entity.pdbx_description
1 polymer ?
#
loop_
_entity_poly.entity_id
_entity_poly.type
_entity_poly.pdbx_seq_one_letter_code
_entity_poly.pdbx_strand_id
1 'polypeptide(L)'
;MVKEGYKGLNVNYNIARRLHIELGTRCNLSCTGCARTKIINHGKDINGDWRLYPEWKIGDIGHETMKHLLAPGNNIKHLFFNANFSDPIYCGHLFETLDYINTLQNRPVLQFSTNASGRSPNWWREFASKFRKGDKIDFAIDGLQDTNHLYRINAKWNSIWNGVNAFLEEKKRLGFNLQVTWRFLVFKHNVHQIKEAKELSEKLGMRFKLIKAAPRTPNTQQPDQTWNEILNMVNS
;
A
#
# COMPACT_ATOMS: atom_id res chain seq x y z
N MET A 1 12.75 23.37 -18.02
CA MET A 1 14.15 23.20 -17.58
C MET A 1 14.15 22.18 -16.45
N VAL A 2 14.40 20.92 -16.79
CA VAL A 2 14.62 19.85 -15.81
C VAL A 2 16.06 20.01 -15.35
N LYS A 3 16.28 20.44 -14.10
CA LYS A 3 17.61 20.54 -13.55
C LYS A 3 18.24 19.16 -13.47
N GLU A 4 19.39 19.00 -14.11
CA GLU A 4 20.32 17.89 -13.92
C GLU A 4 20.53 17.61 -12.43
N GLY A 5 20.17 16.44 -11.95
CA GLY A 5 20.29 16.14 -10.53
C GLY A 5 20.16 14.67 -10.14
N TYR A 6 20.15 13.74 -11.11
CA TYR A 6 20.31 12.31 -10.81
C TYR A 6 21.22 11.65 -11.85
N LYS A 7 22.50 11.90 -11.71
CA LYS A 7 23.52 11.03 -12.31
C LYS A 7 23.58 9.76 -11.48
N GLY A 8 23.09 8.64 -12.02
CA GLY A 8 23.39 7.34 -11.49
C GLY A 8 22.20 6.47 -11.17
N LEU A 9 21.73 5.86 -12.13
CA LEU A 9 21.37 4.45 -12.25
C LEU A 9 20.99 4.30 -13.72
N ASN A 10 21.91 3.86 -14.55
CA ASN A 10 21.57 3.32 -15.86
C ASN A 10 20.74 2.06 -15.63
N VAL A 11 19.49 2.24 -15.21
CA VAL A 11 18.52 1.15 -15.19
C VAL A 11 18.22 0.87 -16.66
N ASN A 12 18.74 -0.23 -17.14
CA ASN A 12 18.37 -0.72 -18.45
C ASN A 12 16.89 -1.17 -18.38
N TYR A 13 15.97 -0.23 -18.60
CA TYR A 13 14.51 -0.44 -18.54
C TYR A 13 14.05 -1.56 -19.48
N ASN A 14 14.85 -1.92 -20.49
CA ASN A 14 14.56 -3.04 -21.39
C ASN A 14 14.67 -4.40 -20.71
N ILE A 15 15.29 -4.50 -19.53
CA ILE A 15 15.45 -5.74 -18.77
C ILE A 15 14.48 -5.79 -17.58
N ALA A 16 14.03 -4.64 -17.07
CA ALA A 16 13.16 -4.58 -15.92
C ALA A 16 11.76 -5.09 -16.26
N ARG A 17 11.37 -6.23 -15.71
CA ARG A 17 10.01 -6.77 -15.83
C ARG A 17 9.08 -6.36 -14.70
N ARG A 18 9.62 -5.92 -13.60
CA ARG A 18 8.90 -5.49 -12.39
C ARG A 18 9.43 -4.16 -11.93
N LEU A 19 8.55 -3.23 -11.67
CA LEU A 19 8.88 -1.91 -11.20
C LEU A 19 8.10 -1.59 -9.95
N HIS A 20 8.80 -1.18 -8.91
CA HIS A 20 8.22 -0.64 -7.69
C HIS A 20 8.27 0.89 -7.76
N ILE A 21 7.11 1.53 -7.64
CA ILE A 21 6.99 2.98 -7.78
C ILE A 21 6.34 3.56 -6.53
N GLU A 22 7.01 4.55 -5.96
CA GLU A 22 6.42 5.47 -4.98
C GLU A 22 5.76 6.62 -5.76
N LEU A 23 4.43 6.66 -5.75
CA LEU A 23 3.67 7.69 -6.48
C LEU A 23 3.78 9.09 -5.84
N GLY A 24 4.32 9.16 -4.63
CA GLY A 24 4.50 10.42 -3.92
C GLY A 24 5.04 10.21 -2.53
N THR A 25 4.92 11.26 -1.71
CA THR A 25 5.34 11.26 -0.30
C THR A 25 4.19 11.57 0.66
N ARG A 26 2.93 11.51 0.17
CA ARG A 26 1.74 11.82 0.95
C ARG A 26 1.13 10.59 1.57
N CYS A 27 0.71 10.71 2.81
CA CYS A 27 -0.10 9.72 3.54
C CYS A 27 -0.86 10.45 4.63
N ASN A 28 -2.08 10.03 4.93
CA ASN A 28 -2.90 10.58 6.01
C ASN A 28 -2.58 10.02 7.40
N LEU A 29 -1.75 8.97 7.46
CA LEU A 29 -1.42 8.29 8.71
C LEU A 29 0.00 8.63 9.20
N SER A 30 0.21 8.40 10.52
CA SER A 30 1.50 8.58 11.21
C SER A 30 1.88 7.31 11.97
N CYS A 31 1.88 6.16 11.28
CA CYS A 31 2.16 4.86 11.90
C CYS A 31 3.52 4.85 12.59
N THR A 32 3.58 4.32 13.82
CA THR A 32 4.77 4.42 14.71
C THR A 32 6.03 3.75 14.15
N GLY A 33 5.89 2.66 13.39
CA GLY A 33 7.01 1.95 12.76
C GLY A 33 7.30 2.36 11.31
N CYS A 34 6.59 3.36 10.77
CA CYS A 34 6.73 3.78 9.39
C CYS A 34 7.98 4.63 9.16
N ALA A 35 8.75 4.30 8.12
CA ALA A 35 9.94 5.06 7.72
C ALA A 35 9.58 6.53 7.40
N ARG A 36 8.47 6.76 6.68
CA ARG A 36 7.98 8.11 6.39
C ARG A 36 7.73 8.92 7.68
N THR A 37 7.03 8.35 8.66
CA THR A 37 6.73 9.03 9.92
C THR A 37 8.01 9.40 10.67
N LYS A 38 9.00 8.50 10.67
CA LYS A 38 10.31 8.76 11.29
C LYS A 38 11.06 9.88 10.59
N ILE A 39 11.09 9.89 9.26
CA ILE A 39 11.73 10.96 8.48
C ILE A 39 11.08 12.31 8.74
N ILE A 40 9.75 12.38 8.68
CA ILE A 40 9.03 13.64 8.87
C ILE A 40 9.17 14.17 10.31
N ASN A 41 9.09 13.29 11.31
CA ASN A 41 9.12 13.70 12.71
C ASN A 41 10.54 13.97 13.22
N HIS A 42 11.56 13.33 12.64
CA HIS A 42 12.92 13.34 13.17
C HIS A 42 13.97 13.80 12.15
N GLY A 43 13.60 13.97 10.90
CA GLY A 43 14.54 14.30 9.81
C GLY A 43 15.59 13.20 9.55
N LYS A 44 15.34 11.96 10.01
CA LYS A 44 16.27 10.84 9.92
C LYS A 44 15.61 9.63 9.27
N ASP A 45 16.41 8.84 8.57
CA ASP A 45 15.97 7.53 8.09
C ASP A 45 15.78 6.54 9.25
N ILE A 46 15.39 5.29 8.92
CA ILE A 46 15.15 4.24 9.90
C ILE A 46 16.42 3.82 10.68
N ASN A 47 17.60 4.11 10.13
CA ASN A 47 18.91 3.83 10.74
C ASN A 47 19.46 5.06 11.47
N GLY A 48 18.76 6.19 11.43
CA GLY A 48 19.18 7.43 12.03
C GLY A 48 20.08 8.30 11.14
N ASP A 49 20.28 7.91 9.87
CA ASP A 49 21.09 8.69 8.91
C ASP A 49 20.23 9.70 8.13
N TRP A 50 20.11 10.91 8.65
CA TRP A 50 19.38 12.00 8.03
C TRP A 50 20.00 12.48 6.69
N ARG A 51 21.27 12.17 6.43
CA ARG A 51 21.98 12.59 5.21
C ARG A 51 21.42 11.94 3.95
N LEU A 52 20.70 10.81 4.09
CA LEU A 52 20.01 10.17 2.97
C LEU A 52 18.79 10.95 2.47
N TYR A 53 18.22 11.83 3.31
CA TYR A 53 17.00 12.57 2.99
C TYR A 53 17.11 14.06 3.39
N PRO A 54 18.19 14.78 3.01
CA PRO A 54 18.44 16.15 3.46
C PRO A 54 17.37 17.14 3.00
N GLU A 55 16.63 16.81 1.94
CA GLU A 55 15.61 17.66 1.32
C GLU A 55 14.29 16.91 1.14
N TRP A 56 13.76 16.28 2.21
CA TRP A 56 12.46 15.64 2.12
C TRP A 56 11.38 16.64 1.72
N LYS A 57 10.79 16.42 0.53
CA LYS A 57 9.71 17.26 0.02
C LYS A 57 8.42 16.45 -0.06
N ILE A 58 7.31 17.11 0.28
CA ILE A 58 5.98 16.53 0.06
C ILE A 58 5.58 16.83 -1.39
N GLY A 59 5.36 15.78 -2.16
CA GLY A 59 5.00 15.90 -3.56
C GLY A 59 4.51 14.57 -4.13
N ASP A 60 4.17 14.61 -5.39
CA ASP A 60 3.75 13.44 -6.16
C ASP A 60 4.62 13.33 -7.41
N ILE A 61 4.81 12.11 -7.90
CA ILE A 61 5.39 11.89 -9.22
C ILE A 61 4.42 12.43 -10.28
N GLY A 62 4.92 13.22 -11.20
CA GLY A 62 4.10 13.81 -12.25
C GLY A 62 3.58 12.75 -13.23
N HIS A 63 2.38 12.99 -13.76
CA HIS A 63 1.75 12.12 -14.76
C HIS A 63 2.67 11.92 -16.00
N GLU A 64 3.31 12.98 -16.49
CA GLU A 64 4.25 12.91 -17.61
C GLU A 64 5.48 12.02 -17.32
N THR A 65 5.97 12.00 -16.08
CA THR A 65 7.03 11.07 -15.67
C THR A 65 6.55 9.62 -15.78
N MET A 66 5.31 9.34 -15.38
CA MET A 66 4.73 8.01 -15.53
C MET A 66 4.56 7.61 -16.99
N LYS A 67 4.13 8.52 -17.86
CA LYS A 67 4.07 8.28 -19.30
C LYS A 67 5.45 7.96 -19.88
N HIS A 68 6.47 8.70 -19.48
CA HIS A 68 7.83 8.45 -19.93
C HIS A 68 8.36 7.07 -19.49
N LEU A 69 8.15 6.70 -18.23
CA LEU A 69 8.53 5.38 -17.69
C LEU A 69 7.84 4.23 -18.39
N LEU A 70 6.60 4.42 -18.82
CA LEU A 70 5.76 3.40 -19.43
C LEU A 70 5.64 3.57 -20.97
N ALA A 71 6.50 4.37 -21.57
CA ALA A 71 6.52 4.60 -23.00
C ALA A 71 6.64 3.27 -23.79
N PRO A 72 6.15 3.21 -25.05
CA PRO A 72 6.26 2.05 -25.88
C PRO A 72 7.72 1.55 -25.99
N GLY A 73 7.90 0.23 -25.93
CA GLY A 73 9.22 -0.40 -25.95
C GLY A 73 9.77 -0.80 -24.58
N ASN A 74 9.15 -0.39 -23.47
CA ASN A 74 9.50 -0.95 -22.17
C ASN A 74 9.00 -2.41 -22.02
N ASN A 75 9.68 -3.21 -21.21
CA ASN A 75 9.34 -4.61 -20.92
C ASN A 75 8.65 -4.81 -19.58
N ILE A 76 8.10 -3.75 -18.98
CA ILE A 76 7.48 -3.80 -17.66
C ILE A 76 6.21 -4.65 -17.73
N LYS A 77 6.15 -5.71 -16.93
CA LYS A 77 5.00 -6.62 -16.81
C LYS A 77 4.22 -6.43 -15.53
N HIS A 78 4.85 -5.86 -14.50
CA HIS A 78 4.25 -5.65 -13.19
C HIS A 78 4.63 -4.28 -12.64
N LEU A 79 3.65 -3.54 -12.18
CA LEU A 79 3.81 -2.30 -11.43
C LEU A 79 3.33 -2.50 -10.00
N PHE A 80 4.22 -2.21 -9.05
CA PHE A 80 3.93 -2.26 -7.63
C PHE A 80 3.84 -0.84 -7.10
N PHE A 81 2.67 -0.42 -6.72
CA PHE A 81 2.39 0.81 -6.02
C PHE A 81 2.31 0.53 -4.52
N ASN A 82 3.45 0.13 -3.96
CA ASN A 82 3.58 -0.17 -2.54
C ASN A 82 4.27 1.01 -1.86
N ALA A 83 3.62 1.56 -0.87
CA ALA A 83 4.11 2.72 -0.19
C ALA A 83 5.06 2.37 0.95
N ASN A 84 6.33 2.75 0.81
CA ASN A 84 7.25 2.86 1.95
C ASN A 84 7.21 4.28 2.54
N PHE A 85 7.01 5.28 1.68
CA PHE A 85 7.07 6.70 2.02
C PHE A 85 5.78 7.46 1.72
N SER A 86 4.77 6.79 1.17
CA SER A 86 3.47 7.39 0.86
C SER A 86 2.34 6.40 1.10
N ASP A 87 1.13 6.79 0.76
CA ASP A 87 0.08 5.84 0.39
C ASP A 87 -0.41 6.22 -1.02
N PRO A 88 -0.44 5.29 -1.98
CA PRO A 88 -0.71 5.60 -3.38
C PRO A 88 -2.05 6.27 -3.61
N ILE A 89 -3.05 6.05 -2.74
CA ILE A 89 -4.37 6.69 -2.85
C ILE A 89 -4.33 8.21 -2.63
N TYR A 90 -3.20 8.75 -2.12
CA TYR A 90 -3.02 10.19 -1.91
C TYR A 90 -2.24 10.89 -3.03
N CYS A 91 -1.82 10.17 -4.08
CA CYS A 91 -1.29 10.78 -5.28
C CYS A 91 -2.40 11.54 -6.03
N GLY A 92 -2.15 12.83 -6.29
CA GLY A 92 -3.14 13.69 -6.96
C GLY A 92 -3.44 13.28 -8.41
N HIS A 93 -2.49 12.61 -9.06
CA HIS A 93 -2.60 12.16 -10.46
C HIS A 93 -2.90 10.66 -10.59
N LEU A 94 -3.39 10.01 -9.53
CA LEU A 94 -3.57 8.55 -9.52
C LEU A 94 -4.51 8.09 -10.64
N PHE A 95 -5.71 8.66 -10.73
CA PHE A 95 -6.70 8.21 -11.72
C PHE A 95 -6.27 8.49 -13.15
N GLU A 96 -5.71 9.67 -13.40
CA GLU A 96 -5.14 10.03 -14.69
C GLU A 96 -4.02 9.05 -15.12
N THR A 97 -3.15 8.68 -14.17
CA THR A 97 -2.10 7.69 -14.38
C THR A 97 -2.68 6.29 -14.68
N LEU A 98 -3.72 5.88 -13.95
CA LEU A 98 -4.37 4.59 -14.19
C LEU A 98 -5.13 4.54 -15.52
N ASP A 99 -5.77 5.63 -15.89
CA ASP A 99 -6.45 5.74 -17.17
C ASP A 99 -5.45 5.63 -18.32
N TYR A 100 -4.31 6.31 -18.23
CA TYR A 100 -3.22 6.14 -19.20
C TYR A 100 -2.70 4.70 -19.25
N ILE A 101 -2.40 4.08 -18.10
CA ILE A 101 -1.95 2.68 -18.05
C ILE A 101 -2.97 1.75 -18.72
N ASN A 102 -4.25 2.02 -18.56
CA ASN A 102 -5.33 1.23 -19.14
C ASN A 102 -5.44 1.37 -20.67
N THR A 103 -4.81 2.38 -21.29
CA THR A 103 -4.72 2.53 -22.76
C THR A 103 -3.55 1.77 -23.37
N LEU A 104 -2.59 1.31 -22.55
CA LEU A 104 -1.39 0.66 -23.06
C LEU A 104 -1.69 -0.72 -23.67
N GLN A 105 -1.20 -0.98 -24.88
CA GLN A 105 -1.33 -2.27 -25.53
C GLN A 105 -0.71 -3.42 -24.71
N ASN A 106 0.48 -3.18 -24.15
CA ASN A 106 1.18 -4.11 -23.25
C ASN A 106 1.01 -3.67 -21.80
N ARG A 107 -0.24 -3.51 -21.34
CA ARG A 107 -0.57 -3.07 -20.00
C ARG A 107 0.06 -3.98 -18.95
N PRO A 108 0.84 -3.46 -18.01
CA PRO A 108 1.36 -4.24 -16.90
C PRO A 108 0.25 -4.62 -15.91
N VAL A 109 0.46 -5.73 -15.21
CA VAL A 109 -0.36 -6.08 -14.03
C VAL A 109 -0.05 -5.11 -12.91
N LEU A 110 -1.09 -4.57 -12.29
CA LEU A 110 -0.97 -3.63 -11.19
C LEU A 110 -1.10 -4.35 -9.84
N GLN A 111 -0.30 -3.93 -8.88
CA GLN A 111 -0.46 -4.32 -7.48
C GLN A 111 -0.38 -3.07 -6.60
N PHE A 112 -1.42 -2.87 -5.80
CA PHE A 112 -1.50 -1.78 -4.83
C PHE A 112 -1.35 -2.29 -3.40
N SER A 113 -0.79 -1.46 -2.53
CA SER A 113 -0.90 -1.61 -1.09
C SER A 113 -1.30 -0.27 -0.49
N THR A 114 -2.36 -0.26 0.31
CA THR A 114 -2.92 0.96 0.90
C THR A 114 -3.45 0.72 2.31
N ASN A 115 -3.49 1.77 3.10
CA ASN A 115 -4.07 1.74 4.45
C ASN A 115 -5.61 1.82 4.44
N ALA A 116 -6.24 1.95 3.29
CA ALA A 116 -7.69 2.03 3.06
C ALA A 116 -8.39 3.23 3.74
N SER A 117 -7.69 4.21 4.30
CA SER A 117 -8.29 5.28 5.11
C SER A 117 -8.39 6.61 4.38
N GLY A 118 -9.46 7.36 4.63
CA GLY A 118 -9.55 8.80 4.30
C GLY A 118 -10.12 9.16 2.93
N ARG A 119 -10.58 8.20 2.14
CA ARG A 119 -11.29 8.45 0.87
C ARG A 119 -12.78 8.12 1.01
N SER A 120 -13.63 8.79 0.21
CA SER A 120 -15.07 8.53 0.21
C SER A 120 -15.42 7.17 -0.44
N PRO A 121 -16.60 6.58 -0.12
CA PRO A 121 -17.06 5.37 -0.79
C PRO A 121 -17.12 5.49 -2.32
N ASN A 122 -17.55 6.63 -2.85
CA ASN A 122 -17.61 6.86 -4.30
C ASN A 122 -16.22 6.88 -4.94
N TRP A 123 -15.23 7.46 -4.26
CA TRP A 123 -13.84 7.42 -4.69
C TRP A 123 -13.33 5.96 -4.77
N TRP A 124 -13.67 5.12 -3.79
CA TRP A 124 -13.28 3.72 -3.78
C TRP A 124 -13.94 2.90 -4.89
N ARG A 125 -15.21 3.19 -5.24
CA ARG A 125 -15.87 2.57 -6.41
C ARG A 125 -15.18 2.97 -7.70
N GLU A 126 -14.88 4.26 -7.88
CA GLU A 126 -14.14 4.75 -9.04
C GLU A 126 -12.74 4.10 -9.11
N PHE A 127 -12.02 4.01 -7.99
CA PHE A 127 -10.73 3.36 -7.94
C PHE A 127 -10.82 1.88 -8.34
N ALA A 128 -11.80 1.14 -7.84
CA ALA A 128 -12.04 -0.26 -8.22
C ALA A 128 -12.29 -0.41 -9.71
N SER A 129 -13.00 0.54 -10.35
CA SER A 129 -13.29 0.50 -11.79
C SER A 129 -12.05 0.62 -12.69
N LYS A 130 -10.95 1.13 -12.15
CA LYS A 130 -9.67 1.24 -12.87
C LYS A 130 -8.90 -0.07 -12.97
N PHE A 131 -9.24 -1.07 -12.16
CA PHE A 131 -8.58 -2.36 -12.15
C PHE A 131 -9.01 -3.25 -13.32
N ARG A 132 -8.19 -4.25 -13.64
CA ARG A 132 -8.43 -5.25 -14.68
C ARG A 132 -8.14 -6.65 -14.14
N LYS A 133 -8.57 -7.66 -14.88
CA LYS A 133 -8.29 -9.06 -14.55
C LYS A 133 -6.79 -9.28 -14.31
N GLY A 134 -6.45 -9.89 -13.19
CA GLY A 134 -5.07 -10.19 -12.80
C GLY A 134 -4.41 -9.14 -11.90
N ASP A 135 -4.98 -7.93 -11.79
CA ASP A 135 -4.50 -6.93 -10.83
C ASP A 135 -4.73 -7.38 -9.39
N LYS A 136 -4.05 -6.72 -8.45
CA LYS A 136 -4.07 -7.06 -7.03
C LYS A 136 -4.15 -5.81 -6.18
N ILE A 137 -4.83 -5.92 -5.05
CA ILE A 137 -4.80 -4.89 -4.01
C ILE A 137 -4.66 -5.53 -2.63
N ASP A 138 -3.77 -4.95 -1.83
CA ASP A 138 -3.56 -5.30 -0.44
C ASP A 138 -4.07 -4.14 0.44
N PHE A 139 -5.08 -4.40 1.25
CA PHE A 139 -5.52 -3.51 2.32
C PHE A 139 -4.71 -3.80 3.57
N ALA A 140 -3.90 -2.85 4.00
CA ALA A 140 -3.08 -2.95 5.18
C ALA A 140 -3.88 -2.45 6.40
N ILE A 141 -4.57 -3.38 7.07
CA ILE A 141 -5.43 -3.14 8.23
C ILE A 141 -4.90 -4.02 9.35
N ASP A 142 -4.41 -3.39 10.44
CA ASP A 142 -3.64 -4.06 11.49
C ASP A 142 -4.41 -4.12 12.81
N GLY A 143 -5.61 -4.67 12.74
CA GLY A 143 -6.54 -4.81 13.86
C GLY A 143 -7.97 -4.52 13.44
N LEU A 144 -8.88 -4.58 14.40
CA LEU A 144 -10.28 -4.20 14.24
C LEU A 144 -10.52 -2.76 14.71
N GLN A 145 -11.77 -2.41 14.96
CA GLN A 145 -12.19 -1.04 15.30
C GLN A 145 -11.44 -0.42 16.48
N ASP A 146 -11.17 -1.24 17.49
CA ASP A 146 -10.58 -0.85 18.77
C ASP A 146 -9.05 -0.90 18.80
N THR A 147 -8.39 -1.56 17.84
CA THR A 147 -6.94 -1.75 17.88
C THR A 147 -6.20 -1.21 16.67
N ASN A 148 -6.82 -1.15 15.49
CA ASN A 148 -6.13 -0.73 14.25
C ASN A 148 -5.46 0.65 14.39
N HIS A 149 -6.10 1.58 15.07
CA HIS A 149 -5.60 2.95 15.26
C HIS A 149 -4.40 3.03 16.23
N LEU A 150 -4.15 2.00 17.04
CA LEU A 150 -3.03 1.99 18.00
C LEU A 150 -1.67 1.96 17.30
N TYR A 151 -1.58 1.30 16.16
CA TYR A 151 -0.39 1.35 15.29
C TYR A 151 -0.57 2.34 14.16
N ARG A 152 -1.75 2.34 13.51
CA ARG A 152 -2.07 3.22 12.38
C ARG A 152 -2.67 4.53 12.87
N ILE A 153 -1.82 5.33 13.52
CA ILE A 153 -2.21 6.61 14.11
C ILE A 153 -2.94 7.47 13.06
N ASN A 154 -4.06 8.07 13.46
CA ASN A 154 -5.01 8.82 12.63
C ASN A 154 -5.92 7.97 11.71
N ALA A 155 -5.84 6.65 11.76
CA ALA A 155 -6.79 5.81 11.03
C ALA A 155 -8.18 5.91 11.66
N LYS A 156 -9.20 6.08 10.80
CA LYS A 156 -10.62 6.10 11.22
C LYS A 156 -11.30 4.83 10.71
N TRP A 157 -11.71 3.96 11.62
CA TRP A 157 -12.29 2.65 11.29
C TRP A 157 -13.45 2.75 10.29
N ASN A 158 -14.41 3.64 10.54
CA ASN A 158 -15.57 3.80 9.67
C ASN A 158 -15.17 4.20 8.23
N SER A 159 -14.12 5.00 8.08
CA SER A 159 -13.61 5.38 6.77
C SER A 159 -13.00 4.18 6.04
N ILE A 160 -12.23 3.35 6.76
CA ILE A 160 -11.63 2.12 6.23
C ILE A 160 -12.75 1.17 5.81
N TRP A 161 -13.68 0.89 6.73
CA TRP A 161 -14.74 -0.07 6.54
C TRP A 161 -15.65 0.27 5.37
N ASN A 162 -16.12 1.52 5.30
CA ASN A 162 -16.95 2.01 4.21
C ASN A 162 -16.20 1.99 2.86
N GLY A 163 -14.91 2.32 2.87
CA GLY A 163 -14.08 2.30 1.68
C GLY A 163 -13.84 0.89 1.14
N VAL A 164 -13.48 -0.04 2.01
CA VAL A 164 -13.26 -1.46 1.64
C VAL A 164 -14.55 -2.07 1.10
N ASN A 165 -15.69 -1.86 1.77
CA ASN A 165 -16.97 -2.38 1.30
C ASN A 165 -17.34 -1.81 -0.08
N ALA A 166 -17.20 -0.50 -0.28
CA ALA A 166 -17.49 0.15 -1.56
C ALA A 166 -16.61 -0.39 -2.69
N PHE A 167 -15.32 -0.64 -2.40
CA PHE A 167 -14.41 -1.28 -3.36
C PHE A 167 -14.84 -2.70 -3.71
N LEU A 168 -15.22 -3.51 -2.72
CA LEU A 168 -15.63 -4.90 -2.91
C LEU A 168 -16.99 -5.02 -3.64
N GLU A 169 -17.93 -4.13 -3.35
CA GLU A 169 -19.19 -4.02 -4.10
C GLU A 169 -18.93 -3.77 -5.59
N GLU A 170 -18.08 -2.81 -5.90
CA GLU A 170 -17.73 -2.49 -7.28
C GLU A 170 -16.93 -3.63 -7.95
N LYS A 171 -15.99 -4.27 -7.24
CA LYS A 171 -15.32 -5.49 -7.71
C LYS A 171 -16.32 -6.57 -8.11
N LYS A 172 -17.37 -6.79 -7.28
CA LYS A 172 -18.42 -7.77 -7.56
C LYS A 172 -19.20 -7.38 -8.82
N ARG A 173 -19.54 -6.10 -8.98
CA ARG A 173 -20.23 -5.56 -10.16
C ARG A 173 -19.43 -5.76 -11.44
N LEU A 174 -18.11 -5.58 -11.38
CA LEU A 174 -17.21 -5.72 -12.52
C LEU A 174 -17.03 -7.19 -12.98
N GLY A 175 -17.27 -8.17 -12.11
CA GLY A 175 -17.37 -9.59 -12.45
C GLY A 175 -16.07 -10.29 -12.83
N PHE A 176 -14.91 -9.63 -12.74
CA PHE A 176 -13.62 -10.27 -13.04
C PHE A 176 -12.83 -10.63 -11.77
N ASN A 177 -11.89 -11.58 -11.94
CA ASN A 177 -11.05 -12.00 -10.83
C ASN A 177 -9.98 -10.96 -10.50
N LEU A 178 -10.25 -10.19 -9.44
CA LEU A 178 -9.33 -9.26 -8.79
C LEU A 178 -8.91 -9.83 -7.44
N GLN A 179 -7.63 -10.04 -7.22
CA GLN A 179 -7.14 -10.52 -5.92
C GLN A 179 -7.14 -9.37 -4.92
N VAL A 180 -7.96 -9.49 -3.89
CA VAL A 180 -8.00 -8.57 -2.75
C VAL A 180 -7.46 -9.29 -1.53
N THR A 181 -6.51 -8.67 -0.83
CA THR A 181 -5.87 -9.23 0.36
C THR A 181 -6.03 -8.29 1.54
N TRP A 182 -6.47 -8.79 2.67
CA TRP A 182 -6.32 -8.13 3.96
C TRP A 182 -4.95 -8.52 4.52
N ARG A 183 -4.02 -7.56 4.58
CA ARG A 183 -2.73 -7.73 5.24
C ARG A 183 -2.83 -7.25 6.67
N PHE A 184 -2.50 -8.13 7.60
CA PHE A 184 -2.58 -7.90 9.03
C PHE A 184 -1.18 -8.00 9.63
N LEU A 185 -0.61 -6.87 10.03
CA LEU A 185 0.68 -6.82 10.71
C LEU A 185 0.45 -7.10 12.20
N VAL A 186 1.10 -8.15 12.70
CA VAL A 186 0.85 -8.66 14.05
C VAL A 186 1.65 -7.90 15.09
N PHE A 187 0.95 -7.41 16.11
CA PHE A 187 1.48 -6.72 17.28
C PHE A 187 0.89 -7.31 18.57
N LYS A 188 1.51 -6.99 19.72
CA LYS A 188 1.00 -7.39 21.02
C LYS A 188 -0.45 -6.97 21.27
N HIS A 189 -0.83 -5.77 20.83
CA HIS A 189 -2.16 -5.21 21.04
C HIS A 189 -3.25 -5.76 20.12
N ASN A 190 -2.92 -6.48 19.06
CA ASN A 190 -3.89 -6.98 18.07
C ASN A 190 -3.87 -8.51 17.87
N VAL A 191 -2.91 -9.22 18.46
CA VAL A 191 -2.74 -10.66 18.27
C VAL A 191 -3.99 -11.46 18.61
N HIS A 192 -4.76 -11.02 19.60
CA HIS A 192 -6.03 -11.66 20.04
C HIS A 192 -7.14 -11.53 19.00
N GLN A 193 -7.04 -10.62 18.04
CA GLN A 193 -8.05 -10.37 17.00
C GLN A 193 -7.78 -11.12 15.69
N ILE A 194 -6.70 -11.88 15.59
CA ILE A 194 -6.29 -12.55 14.34
C ILE A 194 -7.40 -13.45 13.80
N LYS A 195 -8.02 -14.28 14.65
CA LYS A 195 -9.06 -15.21 14.25
C LYS A 195 -10.29 -14.46 13.72
N GLU A 196 -10.78 -13.48 14.45
CA GLU A 196 -11.92 -12.66 14.05
C GLU A 196 -11.66 -11.88 12.75
N ALA A 197 -10.47 -11.29 12.62
CA ALA A 197 -10.09 -10.58 11.40
C ALA A 197 -9.99 -11.52 10.17
N LYS A 198 -9.51 -12.76 10.36
CA LYS A 198 -9.49 -13.79 9.32
C LYS A 198 -10.90 -14.14 8.88
N GLU A 199 -11.78 -14.52 9.83
CA GLU A 199 -13.17 -14.85 9.54
C GLU A 199 -13.91 -13.74 8.82
N LEU A 200 -13.67 -12.49 9.24
CA LEU A 200 -14.23 -11.30 8.60
C LEU A 200 -13.72 -11.11 7.18
N SER A 201 -12.41 -11.30 6.95
CA SER A 201 -11.83 -11.21 5.62
C SER A 201 -12.39 -12.26 4.67
N GLU A 202 -12.60 -13.50 5.14
CA GLU A 202 -13.18 -14.59 4.38
C GLU A 202 -14.64 -14.32 4.01
N LYS A 203 -15.44 -13.82 4.96
CA LYS A 203 -16.83 -13.36 4.69
C LYS A 203 -16.90 -12.27 3.63
N LEU A 204 -15.89 -11.42 3.55
CA LEU A 204 -15.76 -10.37 2.55
C LEU A 204 -15.15 -10.87 1.22
N GLY A 205 -14.81 -12.15 1.10
CA GLY A 205 -14.18 -12.71 -0.10
C GLY A 205 -12.76 -12.18 -0.35
N MET A 206 -12.05 -11.81 0.71
CA MET A 206 -10.65 -11.41 0.68
C MET A 206 -9.73 -12.54 1.15
N ARG A 207 -8.50 -12.53 0.66
CA ARG A 207 -7.42 -13.34 1.25
C ARG A 207 -6.96 -12.69 2.55
N PHE A 208 -6.75 -13.50 3.58
CA PHE A 208 -6.10 -13.05 4.81
C PHE A 208 -4.61 -13.34 4.77
N LYS A 209 -3.76 -12.37 5.13
CA LYS A 209 -2.31 -12.54 5.17
C LYS A 209 -1.72 -11.92 6.42
N LEU A 210 -1.20 -12.77 7.29
CA LEU A 210 -0.40 -12.32 8.43
C LEU A 210 0.97 -11.83 7.99
N ILE A 211 1.41 -10.75 8.60
CA ILE A 211 2.74 -10.18 8.41
C ILE A 211 3.39 -10.06 9.77
N LYS A 212 4.60 -10.61 9.90
CA LYS A 212 5.42 -10.45 11.11
C LYS A 212 5.89 -9.00 11.23
N ALA A 213 5.78 -8.44 12.42
CA ALA A 213 6.35 -7.13 12.71
C ALA A 213 7.85 -7.11 12.42
N ALA A 214 8.33 -6.06 11.77
CA ALA A 214 9.75 -5.95 11.46
C ALA A 214 10.59 -5.83 12.76
N PRO A 215 11.86 -6.29 12.76
CA PRO A 215 12.75 -6.17 13.93
C PRO A 215 12.90 -4.74 14.46
N ARG A 216 12.73 -3.73 13.59
CA ARG A 216 12.73 -2.30 13.94
C ARG A 216 11.50 -1.82 14.71
N THR A 217 10.46 -2.66 14.81
CA THR A 217 9.28 -2.37 15.63
C THR A 217 9.70 -2.43 17.10
N PRO A 218 9.33 -1.43 17.92
CA PRO A 218 9.67 -1.43 19.34
C PRO A 218 9.29 -2.76 20.03
N ASN A 219 10.16 -3.29 20.88
CA ASN A 219 9.91 -4.55 21.60
C ASN A 219 8.58 -4.54 22.37
N THR A 220 8.17 -3.39 22.91
CA THR A 220 6.90 -3.21 23.61
C THR A 220 5.68 -3.45 22.71
N GLN A 221 5.84 -3.43 21.40
CA GLN A 221 4.78 -3.71 20.43
C GLN A 221 4.88 -5.13 19.84
N GLN A 222 5.95 -5.87 20.12
CA GLN A 222 6.06 -7.26 19.67
C GLN A 222 5.08 -8.15 20.45
N PRO A 223 4.44 -9.14 19.81
CA PRO A 223 3.63 -10.10 20.53
C PRO A 223 4.48 -10.97 21.46
N ASP A 224 3.89 -11.42 22.57
CA ASP A 224 4.55 -12.33 23.51
C ASP A 224 4.63 -13.76 22.94
N GLN A 225 3.74 -14.10 22.01
CA GLN A 225 3.70 -15.41 21.33
C GLN A 225 4.80 -15.53 20.28
N THR A 226 5.31 -16.73 20.12
CA THR A 226 6.19 -17.07 19.00
C THR A 226 5.43 -17.00 17.67
N TRP A 227 6.16 -16.81 16.58
CA TRP A 227 5.54 -16.78 15.25
C TRP A 227 4.81 -18.09 14.89
N ASN A 228 5.31 -19.24 15.35
CA ASN A 228 4.66 -20.53 15.12
C ASN A 228 3.34 -20.65 15.89
N GLU A 229 3.28 -20.19 17.13
CA GLU A 229 2.03 -20.12 17.90
C GLU A 229 1.01 -19.24 17.19
N ILE A 230 1.43 -18.05 16.72
CA ILE A 230 0.57 -17.13 15.97
C ILE A 230 0.05 -17.78 14.68
N LEU A 231 0.88 -18.49 13.93
CA LEU A 231 0.43 -19.20 12.72
C LEU A 231 -0.58 -20.30 13.04
N ASN A 232 -0.42 -21.01 14.15
CA ASN A 232 -1.39 -22.03 14.58
C ASN A 232 -2.76 -21.44 14.93
N MET A 233 -2.83 -20.21 15.46
CA MET A 233 -4.11 -19.52 15.72
C MET A 233 -4.95 -19.27 14.44
N VAL A 234 -4.31 -19.28 13.28
CA VAL A 234 -4.97 -19.04 11.98
C VAL A 234 -5.44 -20.34 11.34
N ASN A 235 -4.79 -21.43 11.68
CA ASN A 235 -5.02 -22.76 11.07
C ASN A 235 -5.98 -23.63 11.90
N SER A 236 -6.30 -23.20 13.12
CA SER A 236 -7.31 -23.80 14.00
C SER A 236 -8.69 -23.18 13.76
#